data_93b97ed813809ede33c8fd6b68feaf22
#
_entry.id   93b97ed813809ede33c8fd6b68feaf22
#
_cell.length_a   1.000
_cell.length_b   1.000
_cell.length_c   1.000
_cell.angle_alpha   90.00
_cell.angle_beta   90.00
_cell.angle_gamma   90.00
#
_symmetry.space_group_name_H-M   'P 1'
#
loop_
_entity.id
_entity.type
_entity.pdbx_description
1 polymer ?
#
loop_
_entity_poly.entity_id
_entity_poly.type
_entity_poly.pdbx_seq_one_letter_code
_entity_poly.pdbx_strand_id
1 'polypeptide(L)'
;MAKIAVVFWSGTGHTEKMANCIMEGLKAGGADAELFTVSQFSADKLDNYDKIAFGCPAMGAEELEPDEFEPFFSSIEGKLSGRKVALFGSYEWADGEWMQTWVERTKGDGADVFEEGLIAYDDPDEAAQQKCKEFGERFAK
;
A
#
# COMPACT_ATOMS: atom_id res chain seq x y z
N MET A 1 -11.71 -1.45 -17.62
CA MET A 1 -11.48 -1.48 -16.16
C MET A 1 -10.00 -1.28 -15.86
N ALA A 2 -9.71 -0.62 -14.75
CA ALA A 2 -8.32 -0.38 -14.36
C ALA A 2 -7.67 -1.68 -13.89
N LYS A 3 -6.41 -1.86 -14.24
CA LYS A 3 -5.62 -2.99 -13.75
C LYS A 3 -4.74 -2.48 -12.60
N ILE A 4 -4.92 -3.03 -11.41
CA ILE A 4 -4.30 -2.51 -10.18
C ILE A 4 -3.53 -3.63 -9.47
N ALA A 5 -2.29 -3.35 -9.08
CA ALA A 5 -1.49 -4.27 -8.28
C ALA A 5 -1.52 -3.81 -6.81
N VAL A 6 -1.66 -4.76 -5.89
CA VAL A 6 -1.51 -4.53 -4.45
C VAL A 6 -0.28 -5.32 -4.01
N VAL A 7 0.73 -4.61 -3.53
CA VAL A 7 2.03 -5.20 -3.15
C VAL A 7 2.29 -4.89 -1.68
N PHE A 8 2.50 -5.92 -0.86
CA PHE A 8 2.63 -5.71 0.57
C PHE A 8 3.70 -6.57 1.21
N TRP A 9 4.11 -6.15 2.41
CA TRP A 9 4.91 -6.96 3.34
C TRP A 9 4.13 -7.03 4.66
N SER A 10 4.11 -8.21 5.28
CA SER A 10 3.43 -8.38 6.56
C SER A 10 4.15 -9.44 7.39
N GLY A 11 4.45 -9.10 8.63
CA GLY A 11 5.06 -10.04 9.57
C GLY A 11 4.04 -10.72 10.47
N THR A 12 3.08 -9.93 10.99
CA THR A 12 2.07 -10.43 11.92
C THR A 12 0.74 -10.80 11.26
N GLY A 13 0.55 -10.42 9.99
CA GLY A 13 -0.69 -10.64 9.28
C GLY A 13 -1.65 -9.46 9.29
N HIS A 14 -1.34 -8.39 10.04
CA HIS A 14 -2.24 -7.24 10.13
C HIS A 14 -2.32 -6.48 8.81
N THR A 15 -1.17 -6.17 8.22
CA THR A 15 -1.11 -5.48 6.93
C THR A 15 -1.68 -6.37 5.82
N GLU A 16 -1.46 -7.68 5.90
CA GLU A 16 -2.05 -8.63 4.96
C GLU A 16 -3.57 -8.58 5.01
N LYS A 17 -4.15 -8.51 6.21
CA LYS A 17 -5.59 -8.39 6.38
C LYS A 17 -6.12 -7.12 5.71
N MET A 18 -5.39 -5.99 5.89
CA MET A 18 -5.73 -4.75 5.20
C MET A 18 -5.68 -4.93 3.68
N ALA A 19 -4.63 -5.58 3.18
CA ALA A 19 -4.45 -5.81 1.74
C ALA A 19 -5.62 -6.60 1.17
N ASN A 20 -6.07 -7.63 1.87
CA ASN A 20 -7.20 -8.45 1.42
C ASN A 20 -8.50 -7.65 1.37
N CYS A 21 -8.72 -6.76 2.35
CA CYS A 21 -9.91 -5.90 2.35
C CYS A 21 -9.86 -4.87 1.23
N ILE A 22 -8.68 -4.31 0.97
CA ILE A 22 -8.49 -3.39 -0.15
C ILE A 22 -8.77 -4.11 -1.47
N MET A 23 -8.31 -5.36 -1.61
CA MET A 23 -8.59 -6.16 -2.80
C MET A 23 -10.08 -6.33 -3.03
N GLU A 24 -10.84 -6.62 -1.96
CA GLU A 24 -12.30 -6.71 -2.07
C GLU A 24 -12.92 -5.41 -2.57
N GLY A 25 -12.45 -4.29 -2.03
CA GLY A 25 -12.93 -2.98 -2.45
C GLY A 25 -12.59 -2.65 -3.90
N LEU A 26 -11.38 -2.98 -4.32
CA LEU A 26 -10.96 -2.77 -5.70
C LEU A 26 -11.86 -3.54 -6.68
N LYS A 27 -12.15 -4.79 -6.36
CA LYS A 27 -13.03 -5.62 -7.20
C LYS A 27 -14.46 -5.09 -7.19
N ALA A 28 -14.95 -4.67 -6.03
CA ALA A 28 -16.29 -4.09 -5.92
C ALA A 28 -16.40 -2.79 -6.73
N GLY A 29 -15.29 -2.05 -6.84
CA GLY A 29 -15.22 -0.82 -7.63
C GLY A 29 -15.02 -1.05 -9.12
N GLY A 30 -14.95 -2.31 -9.55
CA GLY A 30 -14.84 -2.68 -10.96
C GLY A 30 -13.42 -2.82 -11.50
N ALA A 31 -12.40 -2.82 -10.63
CA ALA A 31 -11.02 -2.96 -11.07
C ALA A 31 -10.63 -4.42 -11.23
N ASP A 32 -9.64 -4.65 -12.10
CA ASP A 32 -8.96 -5.94 -12.22
C ASP A 32 -7.74 -5.87 -11.28
N ALA A 33 -7.85 -6.49 -10.09
CA ALA A 33 -6.85 -6.36 -9.05
C ALA A 33 -6.08 -7.66 -8.84
N GLU A 34 -4.76 -7.54 -8.64
CA GLU A 34 -3.88 -8.67 -8.33
C GLU A 34 -3.09 -8.38 -7.06
N LEU A 35 -2.92 -9.39 -6.21
CA LEU A 35 -2.24 -9.27 -4.92
C LEU A 35 -0.87 -9.94 -4.96
N PHE A 36 0.14 -9.22 -4.49
CA PHE A 36 1.52 -9.72 -4.46
C PHE A 36 2.18 -9.44 -3.12
N THR A 37 3.06 -10.33 -2.70
CA THR A 37 4.04 -9.99 -1.67
C THR A 37 5.23 -9.31 -2.37
N VAL A 38 6.09 -8.64 -1.58
CA VAL A 38 7.25 -7.94 -2.17
C VAL A 38 8.20 -8.88 -2.91
N SER A 39 8.25 -10.15 -2.52
CA SER A 39 9.09 -11.12 -3.20
C SER A 39 8.55 -11.54 -4.57
N GLN A 40 7.28 -11.25 -4.84
CA GLN A 40 6.61 -11.63 -6.08
C GLN A 40 6.51 -10.49 -7.09
N PHE A 41 6.95 -9.31 -6.73
CA PHE A 41 6.80 -8.12 -7.57
C PHE A 41 8.14 -7.44 -7.79
N SER A 42 8.29 -6.78 -8.95
CA SER A 42 9.51 -6.07 -9.29
C SER A 42 9.19 -4.89 -10.21
N ALA A 43 10.17 -4.00 -10.36
CA ALA A 43 9.98 -2.76 -11.11
C ALA A 43 9.58 -2.99 -12.58
N ASP A 44 10.01 -4.10 -13.17
CA ASP A 44 9.69 -4.41 -14.57
C ASP A 44 8.20 -4.74 -14.76
N LYS A 45 7.47 -5.02 -13.69
CA LYS A 45 6.03 -5.29 -13.76
C LYS A 45 5.17 -4.04 -13.68
N LEU A 46 5.76 -2.88 -13.31
CA LEU A 46 5.00 -1.64 -13.13
C LEU A 46 4.16 -1.25 -14.34
N ASP A 47 4.70 -1.41 -15.53
CA ASP A 47 4.02 -0.99 -16.75
C ASP A 47 2.80 -1.85 -17.09
N ASN A 48 2.62 -2.97 -16.39
CA ASN A 48 1.46 -3.83 -16.59
C ASN A 48 0.22 -3.34 -15.83
N TYR A 49 0.36 -2.31 -15.00
CA TYR A 49 -0.71 -1.85 -14.12
C TYR A 49 -0.94 -0.35 -14.27
N ASP A 50 -2.21 0.05 -14.16
CA ASP A 50 -2.62 1.46 -14.24
C ASP A 50 -2.37 2.18 -12.92
N LYS A 51 -2.52 1.45 -11.80
CA LYS A 51 -2.34 1.97 -10.44
C LYS A 51 -1.71 0.91 -9.56
N ILE A 52 -1.04 1.33 -8.49
CA ILE A 52 -0.39 0.41 -7.57
C ILE A 52 -0.63 0.85 -6.13
N ALA A 53 -0.97 -0.11 -5.27
CA ALA A 53 -1.10 0.11 -3.83
C ALA A 53 0.02 -0.64 -3.14
N PHE A 54 0.78 0.06 -2.28
CA PHE A 54 1.86 -0.54 -1.50
C PHE A 54 1.46 -0.60 -0.03
N GLY A 55 1.71 -1.73 0.62
CA GLY A 55 1.41 -1.92 2.02
C GLY A 55 2.61 -2.36 2.83
N CYS A 56 2.83 -1.70 3.96
CA CYS A 56 3.93 -2.02 4.88
C CYS A 56 3.58 -1.50 6.27
N PRO A 57 3.75 -2.32 7.33
CA PRO A 57 3.51 -1.83 8.68
C PRO A 57 4.63 -0.91 9.16
N ALA A 58 4.33 -0.12 10.20
CA ALA A 58 5.36 0.64 10.91
C ALA A 58 6.25 -0.33 11.67
N MET A 59 7.55 -0.17 11.55
CA MET A 59 8.54 -1.03 12.20
C MET A 59 9.53 -0.18 12.99
N GLY A 60 10.02 -0.74 14.10
CA GLY A 60 11.08 -0.12 14.89
C GLY A 60 10.80 1.34 15.23
N ALA A 61 11.64 2.24 14.77
CA ALA A 61 11.57 3.67 15.02
C ALA A 61 10.78 4.40 13.94
N GLU A 62 9.53 3.99 13.71
CA GLU A 62 8.65 4.60 12.70
C GLU A 62 9.24 4.53 11.29
N GLU A 63 9.68 3.34 10.91
CA GLU A 63 10.28 3.08 9.61
C GLU A 63 9.50 2.01 8.86
N LEU A 64 9.74 1.92 7.55
CA LEU A 64 9.30 0.79 6.77
C LEU A 64 10.12 -0.44 7.18
N GLU A 65 9.59 -1.62 6.92
CA GLU A 65 10.30 -2.85 7.27
C GLU A 65 11.67 -2.85 6.57
N PRO A 66 12.79 -3.00 7.31
CA PRO A 66 14.13 -2.70 6.78
C PRO A 66 14.76 -3.79 5.93
N ASP A 67 14.37 -5.06 6.13
CA ASP A 67 15.08 -6.18 5.51
C ASP A 67 14.58 -6.55 4.11
N GLU A 68 13.30 -6.38 3.87
CA GLU A 68 12.68 -6.76 2.59
C GLU A 68 11.95 -5.61 1.92
N PHE A 69 11.12 -4.89 2.67
CA PHE A 69 10.30 -3.84 2.05
C PHE A 69 11.11 -2.61 1.67
N GLU A 70 11.97 -2.11 2.56
CA GLU A 70 12.75 -0.92 2.27
C GLU A 70 13.66 -1.14 1.04
N PRO A 71 14.41 -2.25 0.93
CA PRO A 71 15.19 -2.52 -0.28
C PRO A 71 14.31 -2.63 -1.53
N PHE A 72 13.15 -3.26 -1.41
CA PHE A 72 12.20 -3.38 -2.51
C PHE A 72 11.73 -2.00 -2.96
N PHE A 73 11.26 -1.18 -2.02
CA PHE A 73 10.73 0.15 -2.35
C PHE A 73 11.81 1.05 -2.92
N SER A 74 13.03 0.99 -2.38
CA SER A 74 14.16 1.74 -2.89
C SER A 74 14.48 1.37 -4.35
N SER A 75 14.27 0.10 -4.72
CA SER A 75 14.55 -0.35 -6.08
C SER A 75 13.50 0.13 -7.09
N ILE A 76 12.30 0.48 -6.62
CA ILE A 76 11.16 0.77 -7.50
C ILE A 76 10.76 2.26 -7.47
N GLU A 77 11.11 2.99 -6.39
CA GLU A 77 10.60 4.36 -6.21
C GLU A 77 11.05 5.32 -7.32
N GLY A 78 12.20 5.11 -7.91
CA GLY A 78 12.68 5.94 -9.01
C GLY A 78 11.85 5.82 -10.28
N LYS A 79 10.94 4.86 -10.34
CA LYS A 79 10.09 4.63 -11.51
C LYS A 79 8.63 4.98 -11.23
N LEU A 80 8.34 5.66 -10.10
CA LEU A 80 6.98 5.99 -9.72
C LEU A 80 6.48 7.34 -10.25
N SER A 81 7.34 8.12 -10.88
CA SER A 81 6.97 9.44 -11.39
C SER A 81 5.78 9.35 -12.35
N GLY A 82 4.73 10.13 -12.06
CA GLY A 82 3.52 10.17 -12.89
C GLY A 82 2.55 9.01 -12.65
N ARG A 83 2.90 8.05 -11.79
CA ARG A 83 2.03 6.90 -11.51
C ARG A 83 1.09 7.20 -10.36
N LYS A 84 -0.11 6.60 -10.41
CA LYS A 84 -1.08 6.71 -9.32
C LYS A 84 -0.76 5.62 -8.30
N VAL A 85 -0.49 6.04 -7.08
CA VAL A 85 -0.01 5.16 -6.01
C VAL A 85 -0.85 5.35 -4.75
N ALA A 86 -1.25 4.25 -4.12
CA ALA A 86 -1.90 4.27 -2.80
C ALA A 86 -0.96 3.61 -1.80
N LEU A 87 -0.96 4.10 -0.57
CA LEU A 87 -0.13 3.56 0.51
C LEU A 87 -1.02 3.15 1.68
N PHE A 88 -0.69 2.02 2.32
CA PHE A 88 -1.45 1.56 3.49
C PHE A 88 -0.53 0.78 4.43
N GLY A 89 -0.98 0.61 5.66
CA GLY A 89 -0.24 -0.18 6.62
C GLY A 89 -0.82 -0.12 8.02
N SER A 90 -0.41 -1.07 8.87
CA SER A 90 -0.81 -1.14 10.26
C SER A 90 0.28 -0.56 11.17
N TYR A 91 -0.10 -0.15 12.38
CA TYR A 91 0.85 0.36 13.37
C TYR A 91 0.41 -0.05 14.76
N GLU A 92 1.36 -0.12 15.71
CA GLU A 92 1.07 -0.54 17.08
C GLU A 92 1.38 0.54 18.12
N TRP A 93 2.28 1.47 17.80
CA TRP A 93 2.62 2.58 18.69
C TRP A 93 2.88 3.83 17.85
N ALA A 94 3.01 4.97 18.53
CA ALA A 94 3.08 6.27 17.89
C ALA A 94 1.80 6.59 17.14
N ASP A 95 1.79 7.63 16.33
CA ASP A 95 0.57 8.18 15.73
C ASP A 95 0.53 8.06 14.20
N GLY A 96 1.26 7.11 13.64
CA GLY A 96 1.27 6.91 12.20
C GLY A 96 2.24 7.82 11.46
N GLU A 97 3.26 8.32 12.13
CA GLU A 97 4.25 9.21 11.52
C GLU A 97 4.99 8.56 10.36
N TRP A 98 5.22 7.23 10.43
CA TRP A 98 5.89 6.51 9.35
C TRP A 98 5.12 6.67 8.03
N MET A 99 3.81 6.71 8.11
CA MET A 99 2.96 6.85 6.92
C MET A 99 3.09 8.25 6.35
N GLN A 100 3.12 9.29 7.20
CA GLN A 100 3.31 10.66 6.74
C GLN A 100 4.66 10.81 6.02
N THR A 101 5.71 10.26 6.61
CA THR A 101 7.05 10.27 6.01
C THR A 101 7.05 9.53 4.69
N TRP A 102 6.39 8.38 4.63
CA TRP A 102 6.32 7.55 3.42
C TRP A 102 5.55 8.28 2.31
N VAL A 103 4.43 8.91 2.66
CA VAL A 103 3.65 9.69 1.69
C VAL A 103 4.50 10.83 1.12
N GLU A 104 5.21 11.58 1.97
CA GLU A 104 6.07 12.67 1.52
C GLU A 104 7.20 12.16 0.62
N ARG A 105 7.82 11.05 1.00
CA ARG A 105 8.86 10.41 0.19
C ARG A 105 8.33 10.03 -1.18
N THR A 106 7.15 9.41 -1.22
CA THR A 106 6.55 8.95 -2.47
C THR A 106 6.13 10.11 -3.36
N LYS A 107 5.60 11.19 -2.78
CA LYS A 107 5.30 12.42 -3.52
C LYS A 107 6.57 13.04 -4.07
N GLY A 108 7.66 13.00 -3.29
CA GLY A 108 8.95 13.49 -3.72
C GLY A 108 9.52 12.72 -4.92
N ASP A 109 9.10 11.46 -5.08
CA ASP A 109 9.47 10.64 -6.23
C ASP A 109 8.66 10.99 -7.49
N GLY A 110 7.71 11.93 -7.38
CA GLY A 110 6.89 12.35 -8.51
C GLY A 110 5.60 11.55 -8.68
N ALA A 111 5.28 10.66 -7.74
CA ALA A 111 4.05 9.87 -7.80
C ALA A 111 2.83 10.70 -7.42
N ASP A 112 1.68 10.35 -8.00
CA ASP A 112 0.39 10.90 -7.61
C ASP A 112 -0.16 10.01 -6.49
N VAL A 113 0.05 10.44 -5.25
CA VAL A 113 -0.33 9.65 -4.08
C VAL A 113 -1.81 9.83 -3.77
N PHE A 114 -2.53 8.72 -3.75
CA PHE A 114 -3.96 8.69 -3.50
C PHE A 114 -4.25 8.99 -2.03
N GLU A 115 -4.97 10.09 -1.77
CA GLU A 115 -5.29 10.54 -0.42
C GLU A 115 -3.98 10.72 0.38
N GLU A 116 -3.97 10.40 1.67
CA GLU A 116 -2.78 10.56 2.52
C GLU A 116 -2.31 9.24 3.10
N GLY A 117 -2.66 8.14 2.42
CA GLY A 117 -2.37 6.82 2.93
C GLY A 117 -3.44 6.34 3.89
N LEU A 118 -3.55 5.03 4.05
CA LEU A 118 -4.53 4.41 4.95
C LEU A 118 -3.80 3.71 6.08
N ILE A 119 -4.13 4.03 7.32
CA ILE A 119 -3.53 3.41 8.49
C ILE A 119 -4.58 2.69 9.32
N ALA A 120 -4.16 1.60 10.00
CA ALA A 120 -5.02 0.88 10.92
C ALA A 120 -4.21 0.52 12.15
N TYR A 121 -4.80 0.69 13.32
CA TYR A 121 -4.12 0.40 14.57
C TYR A 121 -4.19 -1.09 14.89
N ASP A 122 -3.02 -1.70 15.13
CA ASP A 122 -2.88 -3.09 15.55
C ASP A 122 -3.61 -4.05 14.60
N ASP A 123 -4.34 -5.05 15.13
CA ASP A 123 -5.12 -5.97 14.31
C ASP A 123 -6.38 -5.26 13.81
N PRO A 124 -6.55 -5.09 12.48
CA PRO A 124 -7.70 -4.34 11.96
C PRO A 124 -9.04 -4.97 12.40
N ASP A 125 -9.84 -4.18 13.12
CA ASP A 125 -11.18 -4.59 13.54
C ASP A 125 -12.17 -4.41 12.37
N GLU A 126 -13.46 -4.67 12.63
CA GLU A 126 -14.48 -4.57 11.59
C GLU A 126 -14.56 -3.17 10.98
N ALA A 127 -14.42 -2.12 11.79
CA ALA A 127 -14.47 -0.75 11.32
C ALA A 127 -13.26 -0.45 10.43
N ALA A 128 -12.07 -0.91 10.82
CA ALA A 128 -10.86 -0.72 10.03
C ALA A 128 -10.93 -1.52 8.72
N GLN A 129 -11.45 -2.73 8.78
CA GLN A 129 -11.63 -3.55 7.58
C GLN A 129 -12.58 -2.89 6.59
N GLN A 130 -13.66 -2.30 7.10
CA GLN A 130 -14.62 -1.58 6.25
C GLN A 130 -13.97 -0.35 5.60
N LYS A 131 -13.14 0.38 6.35
CA LYS A 131 -12.39 1.51 5.79
C LYS A 131 -11.44 1.07 4.69
N CYS A 132 -10.79 -0.07 4.87
CA CYS A 132 -9.91 -0.63 3.83
C CYS A 132 -10.69 -0.95 2.56
N LYS A 133 -11.87 -1.55 2.72
CA LYS A 133 -12.71 -1.89 1.58
C LYS A 133 -13.17 -0.62 0.84
N GLU A 134 -13.63 0.39 1.58
CA GLU A 134 -14.04 1.66 0.99
C GLU A 134 -12.88 2.37 0.30
N PHE A 135 -11.68 2.30 0.90
CA PHE A 135 -10.47 2.86 0.30
C PHE A 135 -10.20 2.20 -1.05
N GLY A 136 -10.31 0.88 -1.12
CA GLY A 136 -10.16 0.14 -2.37
C GLY A 136 -11.19 0.53 -3.42
N GLU A 137 -12.45 0.69 -3.01
CA GLU A 137 -13.51 1.10 -3.92
C GLU A 137 -13.23 2.48 -4.52
N ARG A 138 -12.72 3.42 -3.71
CA ARG A 138 -12.37 4.77 -4.19
C ARG A 138 -11.15 4.72 -5.11
N PHE A 139 -10.15 3.94 -4.76
CA PHE A 139 -8.92 3.85 -5.56
C PHE A 139 -9.17 3.21 -6.92
N ALA A 140 -10.15 2.31 -7.00
CA ALA A 140 -10.53 1.64 -8.25
C ALA A 140 -11.06 2.62 -9.29
N LYS A 141 -11.59 3.74 -8.84
CA LYS A 141 -12.17 4.76 -9.72
C LYS A 141 -11.11 5.75 -10.16
#